data_013bac835f423abaf8124e7b6053161e
#
_entry.id   013bac835f423abaf8124e7b6053161e
#
_cell.length_a   1.000
_cell.length_b   1.000
_cell.length_c   1.000
_cell.angle_alpha   90.00
_cell.angle_beta   90.00
_cell.angle_gamma   90.00
#
_symmetry.space_group_name_H-M   'P 1'
#
loop_
_entity.id
_entity.type
_entity.pdbx_description
1 polymer ?
#
loop_
_entity_poly.entity_id
_entity_poly.type
_entity_poly.pdbx_seq_one_letter_code
_entity_poly.pdbx_strand_id
1 'polypeptide(L)'
;MRSEPRGGFTIAVYVISDIHGEYDMFMSLLKKIDLKDEDTLYVLGDVLDRGPHPIKTLLKLMEMPNVVCILGNHELMAIECLDFLLREITDENIEKLDTPMFSNLLTWARNGNDSTLKEFRALIPEMRLEVIDFIKEFQIYEELSVGGKEYLLVHGGLGNYSPDKDIEDYSIKELVWTGRIMIPVILKMFM
;
A
#
# COMPACT_ATOMS: atom_id res chain seq x y z
N MET A 1 -27.44 31.48 30.68
CA MET A 1 -26.08 31.09 30.27
C MET A 1 -26.17 29.81 29.53
N ARG A 2 -26.06 29.79 28.20
CA ARG A 2 -25.97 28.56 27.41
C ARG A 2 -24.49 28.21 27.39
N SER A 3 -24.14 27.08 27.98
CA SER A 3 -22.81 26.48 27.85
C SER A 3 -22.58 26.08 26.42
N GLU A 4 -21.63 26.71 25.74
CA GLU A 4 -21.12 26.24 24.44
C GLU A 4 -20.53 24.83 24.64
N PRO A 5 -20.78 23.90 23.73
CA PRO A 5 -20.10 22.60 23.77
C PRO A 5 -18.62 22.86 23.57
N ARG A 6 -17.81 22.46 24.53
CA ARG A 6 -16.36 22.41 24.37
C ARG A 6 -16.08 21.54 23.14
N GLY A 7 -15.51 22.12 22.11
CA GLY A 7 -15.10 21.41 20.91
C GLY A 7 -14.11 20.32 21.28
N GLY A 8 -14.59 19.10 21.42
CA GLY A 8 -13.72 17.93 21.48
C GLY A 8 -13.05 17.79 20.12
N PHE A 9 -11.73 17.67 20.10
CA PHE A 9 -11.00 17.29 18.89
C PHE A 9 -11.53 15.92 18.45
N THR A 10 -12.14 15.87 17.28
CA THR A 10 -12.56 14.60 16.68
C THR A 10 -11.41 14.14 15.82
N ILE A 11 -10.73 13.09 16.25
CA ILE A 11 -9.72 12.40 15.44
C ILE A 11 -10.48 11.69 14.31
N ALA A 12 -10.15 12.01 13.07
CA ALA A 12 -10.74 11.34 11.92
C ALA A 12 -9.83 10.22 11.42
N VAL A 13 -10.47 9.17 10.91
CA VAL A 13 -9.80 8.07 10.21
C VAL A 13 -10.25 8.09 8.77
N TYR A 14 -9.30 8.21 7.87
CA TYR A 14 -9.53 8.17 6.43
C TYR A 14 -8.94 6.89 5.85
N VAL A 15 -9.60 6.36 4.84
CA VAL A 15 -9.15 5.16 4.12
C VAL A 15 -9.22 5.45 2.63
N ILE A 16 -8.13 5.21 1.91
CA ILE A 16 -8.04 5.31 0.45
C ILE A 16 -7.33 4.08 -0.11
N SER A 17 -7.44 3.84 -1.40
CA SER A 17 -6.83 2.70 -2.10
C SER A 17 -6.46 3.09 -3.52
N ASP A 18 -5.57 2.30 -4.16
CA ASP A 18 -5.31 2.34 -5.59
C ASP A 18 -4.93 3.75 -6.12
N ILE A 19 -3.96 4.38 -5.49
CA ILE A 19 -3.49 5.72 -5.90
C ILE A 19 -2.76 5.65 -7.25
N HIS A 20 -2.03 4.56 -7.50
CA HIS A 20 -1.36 4.31 -8.78
C HIS A 20 -0.62 5.52 -9.35
N GLY A 21 0.20 6.18 -8.55
CA GLY A 21 1.03 7.29 -9.00
C GLY A 21 0.27 8.54 -9.43
N GLU A 22 -1.02 8.65 -9.13
CA GLU A 22 -1.84 9.84 -9.40
C GLU A 22 -1.57 10.93 -8.34
N TYR A 23 -0.33 11.38 -8.28
CA TYR A 23 0.18 12.31 -7.27
C TYR A 23 -0.67 13.57 -7.12
N ASP A 24 -1.02 14.22 -8.23
CA ASP A 24 -1.76 15.50 -8.19
C ASP A 24 -3.20 15.30 -7.68
N MET A 25 -3.81 14.16 -8.01
CA MET A 25 -5.12 13.77 -7.46
C MET A 25 -5.02 13.48 -5.97
N PHE A 26 -3.99 12.76 -5.55
CA PHE A 26 -3.71 12.48 -4.14
C PHE A 26 -3.52 13.76 -3.33
N MET A 27 -2.69 14.70 -3.80
CA MET A 27 -2.48 15.98 -3.13
C MET A 27 -3.77 16.82 -3.06
N SER A 28 -4.59 16.78 -4.11
CA SER A 28 -5.90 17.44 -4.15
C SER A 28 -6.87 16.84 -3.14
N LEU A 29 -6.84 15.50 -2.97
CA LEU A 29 -7.63 14.79 -1.98
C LEU A 29 -7.21 15.19 -0.56
N LEU A 30 -5.91 15.15 -0.24
CA LEU A 30 -5.39 15.55 1.07
C LEU A 30 -5.83 16.97 1.45
N LYS A 31 -5.74 17.89 0.49
CA LYS A 31 -6.22 19.27 0.68
C LYS A 31 -7.74 19.34 0.90
N LYS A 32 -8.51 18.52 0.18
CA LYS A 32 -9.97 18.53 0.27
C LYS A 32 -10.48 17.99 1.60
N ILE A 33 -9.85 16.94 2.13
CA ILE A 33 -10.21 16.36 3.44
C ILE A 33 -9.62 17.18 4.59
N ASP A 34 -8.71 18.11 4.31
CA ASP A 34 -8.02 18.96 5.29
C ASP A 34 -7.40 18.12 6.41
N LEU A 35 -6.65 17.04 5.97
CA LEU A 35 -6.03 16.08 6.87
C LEU A 35 -5.16 16.78 7.92
N LYS A 36 -5.44 16.50 9.18
CA LYS A 36 -4.72 17.07 10.34
C LYS A 36 -3.65 16.11 10.83
N ASP A 37 -2.71 16.60 11.61
CA ASP A 37 -1.64 15.81 12.19
C ASP A 37 -2.18 14.73 13.17
N GLU A 38 -3.34 14.98 13.78
CA GLU A 38 -4.01 14.05 14.71
C GLU A 38 -4.85 12.98 13.99
N ASP A 39 -5.18 13.20 12.72
CA ASP A 39 -5.96 12.25 11.93
C ASP A 39 -5.07 11.09 11.48
N THR A 40 -5.68 9.95 11.15
CA THR A 40 -4.97 8.81 10.55
C THR A 40 -5.46 8.58 9.13
N LEU A 41 -4.53 8.42 8.19
CA LEU A 41 -4.81 8.02 6.82
C LEU A 41 -4.29 6.62 6.57
N TYR A 42 -5.20 5.69 6.28
CA TYR A 42 -4.87 4.35 5.77
C TYR A 42 -4.85 4.34 4.26
N VAL A 43 -3.77 3.83 3.67
CA VAL A 43 -3.61 3.63 2.23
C VAL A 43 -3.59 2.13 1.98
N LEU A 44 -4.66 1.59 1.39
CA LEU A 44 -4.84 0.16 1.17
C LEU A 44 -4.16 -0.31 -0.12
N GLY A 45 -2.84 -0.10 -0.21
CA GLY A 45 -2.01 -0.57 -1.30
C GLY A 45 -2.21 0.12 -2.65
N ASP A 46 -1.47 -0.40 -3.62
CA ASP A 46 -1.46 0.04 -5.01
C ASP A 46 -1.16 1.54 -5.16
N VAL A 47 -0.11 1.98 -4.47
CA VAL A 47 0.48 3.32 -4.60
C VAL A 47 1.29 3.42 -5.89
N LEU A 48 1.98 2.32 -6.23
CA LEU A 48 2.91 2.22 -7.36
C LEU A 48 2.21 1.93 -8.69
N ASP A 49 2.97 2.11 -9.76
CA ASP A 49 2.67 1.75 -11.16
C ASP A 49 1.55 2.58 -11.82
N ARG A 50 1.40 2.37 -13.12
CA ARG A 50 0.38 2.91 -14.03
C ARG A 50 0.45 4.43 -14.22
N GLY A 51 0.17 5.20 -13.19
CA GLY A 51 0.10 6.66 -13.26
C GLY A 51 1.45 7.36 -13.43
N PRO A 52 1.45 8.68 -13.55
CA PRO A 52 2.67 9.42 -13.98
C PRO A 52 3.75 9.52 -12.89
N HIS A 53 3.40 9.47 -11.60
CA HIS A 53 4.32 9.81 -10.52
C HIS A 53 4.26 8.84 -9.32
N PRO A 54 4.49 7.53 -9.50
CA PRO A 54 4.36 6.54 -8.42
C PRO A 54 5.41 6.72 -7.32
N ILE A 55 6.68 6.91 -7.65
CA ILE A 55 7.73 7.10 -6.66
C ILE A 55 7.58 8.46 -5.96
N LYS A 56 7.21 9.51 -6.68
CA LYS A 56 6.90 10.80 -6.06
C LYS A 56 5.75 10.69 -5.04
N THR A 57 4.73 9.91 -5.35
CA THR A 57 3.62 9.63 -4.43
C THR A 57 4.10 8.89 -3.19
N LEU A 58 4.94 7.86 -3.38
CA LEU A 58 5.52 7.09 -2.30
C LEU A 58 6.41 7.95 -1.39
N LEU A 59 7.28 8.77 -1.95
CA LEU A 59 8.12 9.71 -1.19
C LEU A 59 7.27 10.69 -0.37
N LYS A 60 6.11 11.10 -0.90
CA LYS A 60 5.18 11.93 -0.12
C LYS A 60 4.60 11.17 1.06
N LEU A 61 4.24 9.91 0.92
CA LEU A 61 3.76 9.07 2.03
C LEU A 61 4.84 8.86 3.09
N MET A 62 6.11 8.69 2.70
CA MET A 62 7.25 8.58 3.62
C MET A 62 7.42 9.82 4.52
N GLU A 63 7.03 11.01 4.05
CA GLU A 63 7.07 12.25 4.82
C GLU A 63 5.92 12.40 5.82
N MET A 64 4.91 11.54 5.76
CA MET A 64 3.65 11.70 6.52
C MET A 64 3.62 10.74 7.71
N PRO A 65 3.83 11.22 8.95
CA PRO A 65 3.93 10.34 10.13
C PRO A 65 2.59 9.73 10.55
N ASN A 66 1.49 10.26 10.04
CA ASN A 66 0.13 9.84 10.37
C ASN A 66 -0.50 8.98 9.25
N VAL A 67 0.34 8.39 8.39
CA VAL A 67 -0.09 7.46 7.34
C VAL A 67 0.30 6.03 7.71
N VAL A 68 -0.63 5.12 7.49
CA VAL A 68 -0.40 3.67 7.58
C VAL A 68 -0.65 3.06 6.22
N CYS A 69 0.36 2.41 5.66
CA CYS A 69 0.27 1.76 4.35
C CYS A 69 0.03 0.26 4.51
N ILE A 70 -0.95 -0.25 3.78
CA ILE A 70 -1.24 -1.67 3.63
C ILE A 70 -0.65 -2.15 2.30
N LEU A 71 -0.11 -3.35 2.28
CA LEU A 71 0.53 -3.94 1.11
C LEU A 71 -0.50 -4.24 0.02
N GLY A 72 -0.28 -3.69 -1.18
CA GLY A 72 -1.00 -4.06 -2.39
C GLY A 72 -0.22 -5.06 -3.25
N ASN A 73 -0.87 -5.60 -4.27
CA ASN A 73 -0.19 -6.53 -5.18
C ASN A 73 0.89 -5.82 -6.03
N HIS A 74 0.75 -4.54 -6.29
CA HIS A 74 1.77 -3.76 -6.99
C HIS A 74 3.03 -3.56 -6.16
N GLU A 75 2.90 -3.27 -4.87
CA GLU A 75 4.03 -3.19 -3.95
C GLU A 75 4.70 -4.55 -3.78
N LEU A 76 3.93 -5.66 -3.67
CA LEU A 76 4.49 -7.01 -3.56
C LEU A 76 5.34 -7.35 -4.79
N MET A 77 4.85 -7.09 -6.00
CA MET A 77 5.63 -7.28 -7.23
C MET A 77 6.88 -6.39 -7.26
N ALA A 78 6.76 -5.14 -6.81
CA ALA A 78 7.87 -4.20 -6.78
C ALA A 78 8.98 -4.65 -5.82
N ILE A 79 8.66 -5.08 -4.60
CA ILE A 79 9.64 -5.58 -3.61
C ILE A 79 10.46 -6.71 -4.22
N GLU A 80 9.80 -7.72 -4.80
CA GLU A 80 10.46 -8.90 -5.37
C GLU A 80 11.42 -8.52 -6.50
N CYS A 81 11.05 -7.52 -7.32
CA CYS A 81 11.80 -7.14 -8.50
C CYS A 81 12.88 -6.07 -8.23
N LEU A 82 12.59 -5.06 -7.40
CA LEU A 82 13.51 -3.94 -7.16
C LEU A 82 14.77 -4.39 -6.42
N ASP A 83 14.64 -5.26 -5.42
CA ASP A 83 15.80 -5.86 -4.73
C ASP A 83 16.75 -6.56 -5.72
N PHE A 84 16.20 -7.26 -6.71
CA PHE A 84 17.00 -7.89 -7.76
C PHE A 84 17.69 -6.86 -8.66
N LEU A 85 16.94 -5.82 -9.06
CA LEU A 85 17.45 -4.78 -9.97
C LEU A 85 18.52 -3.86 -9.34
N LEU A 86 18.66 -3.86 -8.01
CA LEU A 86 19.75 -3.16 -7.31
C LEU A 86 21.07 -3.91 -7.31
N ARG A 87 21.07 -5.20 -7.61
CA ARG A 87 22.28 -6.01 -7.62
C ARG A 87 23.16 -5.65 -8.80
N GLU A 88 24.47 -5.72 -8.59
CA GLU A 88 25.41 -5.57 -9.70
C GLU A 88 25.21 -6.68 -10.74
N ILE A 89 25.41 -6.33 -12.00
CA ILE A 89 25.38 -7.30 -13.11
C ILE A 89 26.68 -8.07 -13.07
N THR A 90 26.64 -9.25 -12.42
CA THR A 90 27.73 -10.24 -12.37
C THR A 90 27.24 -11.55 -12.96
N ASP A 91 28.16 -12.42 -13.40
CA ASP A 91 27.80 -13.75 -13.90
C ASP A 91 26.98 -14.52 -12.85
N GLU A 92 27.34 -14.42 -11.57
CA GLU A 92 26.58 -15.06 -10.47
C GLU A 92 25.16 -14.49 -10.34
N ASN A 93 24.96 -13.18 -10.52
CA ASN A 93 23.63 -12.56 -10.43
C ASN A 93 22.79 -12.82 -11.69
N ILE A 94 23.43 -13.02 -12.85
CA ILE A 94 22.77 -13.47 -14.08
C ILE A 94 22.26 -14.90 -13.92
N GLU A 95 23.04 -15.78 -13.30
CA GLU A 95 22.63 -17.15 -13.00
C GLU A 95 21.44 -17.21 -12.02
N LYS A 96 21.31 -16.22 -11.12
CA LYS A 96 20.16 -16.04 -10.21
C LYS A 96 18.92 -15.48 -10.89
N LEU A 97 18.99 -15.07 -12.15
CA LEU A 97 17.83 -14.74 -12.97
C LEU A 97 17.15 -16.04 -13.41
N ASP A 98 16.66 -16.77 -12.43
CA ASP A 98 15.93 -18.00 -12.63
C ASP A 98 14.55 -17.76 -13.30
N THR A 99 13.91 -18.83 -13.68
CA THR A 99 12.57 -18.77 -14.32
C THR A 99 11.52 -18.06 -13.44
N PRO A 100 11.46 -18.28 -12.11
CA PRO A 100 10.56 -17.55 -11.22
C PRO A 100 10.80 -16.04 -11.22
N MET A 101 12.03 -15.57 -11.06
CA MET A 101 12.35 -14.13 -11.06
C MET A 101 12.01 -13.46 -12.39
N PHE A 102 12.33 -14.13 -13.50
CA PHE A 102 11.95 -13.64 -14.83
C PHE A 102 10.44 -13.57 -15.01
N SER A 103 9.70 -14.55 -14.50
CA SER A 103 8.23 -14.54 -14.50
C SER A 103 7.66 -13.38 -13.67
N ASN A 104 8.24 -13.08 -12.51
CA ASN A 104 7.82 -11.97 -11.65
C ASN A 104 8.06 -10.64 -12.36
N LEU A 105 9.23 -10.44 -12.98
CA LEU A 105 9.52 -9.24 -13.77
C LEU A 105 8.53 -9.06 -14.94
N LEU A 106 8.21 -10.11 -15.68
CA LEU A 106 7.22 -10.06 -16.76
C LEU A 106 5.82 -9.77 -16.25
N THR A 107 5.45 -10.34 -15.11
CA THR A 107 4.15 -10.10 -14.49
C THR A 107 4.04 -8.63 -14.09
N TRP A 108 5.07 -8.09 -13.42
CA TRP A 108 5.10 -6.69 -13.03
C TRP A 108 5.09 -5.74 -14.23
N ALA A 109 5.86 -6.04 -15.28
CA ALA A 109 5.84 -5.26 -16.52
C ALA A 109 4.45 -5.21 -17.17
N ARG A 110 3.73 -6.33 -17.22
CA ARG A 110 2.35 -6.38 -17.74
C ARG A 110 1.34 -5.61 -16.89
N ASN A 111 1.66 -5.35 -15.64
CA ASN A 111 0.85 -4.57 -14.71
C ASN A 111 1.17 -3.07 -14.74
N GLY A 112 2.11 -2.60 -15.59
CA GLY A 112 2.34 -1.19 -15.88
C GLY A 112 3.39 -0.52 -15.02
N ASN A 113 4.55 -1.18 -14.81
CA ASN A 113 5.64 -0.70 -13.96
C ASN A 113 6.55 0.37 -14.59
N ASP A 114 6.31 0.79 -15.83
CA ASP A 114 7.23 1.66 -16.59
C ASP A 114 7.52 2.99 -15.86
N SER A 115 6.48 3.64 -15.33
CA SER A 115 6.62 4.90 -14.60
C SER A 115 7.37 4.71 -13.28
N THR A 116 7.08 3.63 -12.55
CA THR A 116 7.80 3.26 -11.31
C THR A 116 9.29 3.07 -11.58
N LEU A 117 9.64 2.25 -12.57
CA LEU A 117 11.03 2.02 -12.93
C LEU A 117 11.76 3.27 -13.41
N LYS A 118 11.08 4.11 -14.19
CA LYS A 118 11.63 5.38 -14.67
C LYS A 118 11.99 6.31 -13.52
N GLU A 119 11.05 6.54 -12.60
CA GLU A 119 11.28 7.42 -11.45
C GLU A 119 12.27 6.81 -10.45
N PHE A 120 12.19 5.50 -10.18
CA PHE A 120 13.11 4.80 -9.28
C PHE A 120 14.57 4.87 -9.76
N ARG A 121 14.81 4.71 -11.07
CA ARG A 121 16.16 4.84 -11.65
C ARG A 121 16.72 6.25 -11.56
N ALA A 122 15.87 7.27 -11.46
CA ALA A 122 16.29 8.66 -11.30
C ALA A 122 16.70 9.00 -9.86
N LEU A 123 16.38 8.17 -8.89
CA LEU A 123 16.80 8.34 -7.50
C LEU A 123 18.30 8.08 -7.33
N ILE A 124 18.92 8.75 -6.35
CA ILE A 124 20.26 8.39 -5.89
C ILE A 124 20.23 7.01 -5.19
N PRO A 125 21.37 6.29 -5.14
CA PRO A 125 21.41 4.92 -4.59
C PRO A 125 20.83 4.78 -3.18
N GLU A 126 21.12 5.73 -2.31
CA GLU A 126 20.66 5.75 -0.93
C GLU A 126 19.12 5.82 -0.86
N MET A 127 18.52 6.71 -1.65
CA MET A 127 17.06 6.84 -1.72
C MET A 127 16.37 5.60 -2.30
N ARG A 128 17.04 4.86 -3.18
CA ARG A 128 16.48 3.60 -3.70
C ARG A 128 16.33 2.56 -2.60
N LEU A 129 17.32 2.49 -1.69
CA LEU A 129 17.26 1.60 -0.54
C LEU A 129 16.15 2.02 0.41
N GLU A 130 16.08 3.31 0.77
CA GLU A 130 15.04 3.85 1.64
C GLU A 130 13.62 3.57 1.11
N VAL A 131 13.42 3.73 -0.21
CA VAL A 131 12.15 3.42 -0.86
C VAL A 131 11.77 1.95 -0.73
N ILE A 132 12.73 1.04 -0.97
CA ILE A 132 12.48 -0.40 -0.84
C ILE A 132 12.20 -0.77 0.60
N ASP A 133 12.97 -0.25 1.54
CA ASP A 133 12.79 -0.54 2.97
C ASP A 133 11.44 -0.02 3.45
N PHE A 134 11.03 1.18 3.03
CA PHE A 134 9.70 1.71 3.35
C PHE A 134 8.57 0.82 2.82
N ILE A 135 8.65 0.33 1.58
CA ILE A 135 7.62 -0.57 1.03
C ILE A 135 7.58 -1.90 1.82
N LYS A 136 8.73 -2.39 2.28
CA LYS A 136 8.81 -3.62 3.11
C LYS A 136 8.17 -3.46 4.49
N GLU A 137 8.00 -2.24 4.97
CA GLU A 137 7.32 -1.93 6.23
C GLU A 137 5.80 -1.87 6.09
N PHE A 138 5.25 -1.95 4.86
CA PHE A 138 3.80 -1.96 4.65
C PHE A 138 3.17 -3.16 5.35
N GLN A 139 2.11 -2.90 6.08
CA GLN A 139 1.37 -3.94 6.79
C GLN A 139 0.57 -4.79 5.80
N ILE A 140 0.35 -6.06 6.12
CA ILE A 140 -0.45 -6.95 5.26
C ILE A 140 -1.94 -6.68 5.45
N TYR A 141 -2.34 -6.37 6.67
CA TYR A 141 -3.68 -5.99 7.07
C TYR A 141 -3.63 -5.14 8.34
N GLU A 142 -4.72 -4.52 8.69
CA GLU A 142 -4.91 -3.79 9.96
C GLU A 142 -6.30 -4.03 10.50
N GLU A 143 -6.41 -4.28 11.79
CA GLU A 143 -7.67 -4.35 12.53
C GLU A 143 -7.84 -3.10 13.38
N LEU A 144 -8.93 -2.40 13.22
CA LEU A 144 -9.19 -1.18 13.98
C LEU A 144 -10.64 -1.06 14.43
N SER A 145 -10.83 -0.41 15.57
CA SER A 145 -12.15 -0.07 16.10
C SER A 145 -12.43 1.41 15.96
N VAL A 146 -13.48 1.77 15.24
CA VAL A 146 -13.90 3.16 15.04
C VAL A 146 -15.37 3.31 15.35
N GLY A 147 -15.70 4.22 16.29
CA GLY A 147 -17.08 4.47 16.67
C GLY A 147 -17.80 3.24 17.22
N GLY A 148 -17.08 2.32 17.88
CA GLY A 148 -17.62 1.07 18.43
C GLY A 148 -17.90 -0.01 17.38
N LYS A 149 -17.32 0.12 16.20
CA LYS A 149 -17.37 -0.88 15.11
C LYS A 149 -15.98 -1.34 14.78
N GLU A 150 -15.83 -2.65 14.56
CA GLU A 150 -14.59 -3.29 14.16
C GLU A 150 -14.47 -3.32 12.64
N TYR A 151 -13.26 -3.02 12.15
CA TYR A 151 -12.92 -2.99 10.73
C TYR A 151 -11.66 -3.80 10.50
N LEU A 152 -11.66 -4.59 9.44
CA LEU A 152 -10.46 -5.22 8.89
C LEU A 152 -10.09 -4.49 7.60
N LEU A 153 -8.92 -3.88 7.57
CA LEU A 153 -8.36 -3.22 6.39
C LEU A 153 -7.39 -4.18 5.70
N VAL A 154 -7.64 -4.46 4.44
CA VAL A 154 -6.83 -5.34 3.58
C VAL A 154 -7.00 -4.91 2.13
N HIS A 155 -5.96 -5.05 1.30
CA HIS A 155 -6.02 -4.57 -0.09
C HIS A 155 -6.95 -5.40 -0.97
N GLY A 156 -6.69 -6.70 -1.12
CA GLY A 156 -7.39 -7.55 -2.09
C GLY A 156 -8.65 -8.26 -1.56
N GLY A 157 -8.95 -8.12 -0.26
CA GLY A 157 -10.03 -8.85 0.40
C GLY A 157 -9.58 -10.22 0.95
N LEU A 158 -10.54 -11.08 1.30
CA LEU A 158 -10.26 -12.40 1.88
C LEU A 158 -10.49 -13.50 0.82
N GLY A 159 -9.41 -13.95 0.20
CA GLY A 159 -9.47 -15.07 -0.73
C GLY A 159 -9.89 -16.36 -0.04
N ASN A 160 -10.82 -17.11 -0.66
CA ASN A 160 -11.36 -18.35 -0.08
C ASN A 160 -11.91 -18.13 1.35
N TYR A 161 -12.72 -17.09 1.51
CA TYR A 161 -13.30 -16.74 2.81
C TYR A 161 -14.00 -17.92 3.47
N SER A 162 -13.69 -18.13 4.74
CA SER A 162 -14.42 -19.02 5.66
C SER A 162 -14.62 -18.30 6.99
N PRO A 163 -15.80 -18.40 7.62
CA PRO A 163 -16.04 -17.78 8.93
C PRO A 163 -15.19 -18.38 10.05
N ASP A 164 -14.64 -19.58 9.85
CA ASP A 164 -13.82 -20.31 10.82
C ASP A 164 -12.32 -20.15 10.57
N LYS A 165 -11.93 -19.34 9.56
CA LYS A 165 -10.53 -19.09 9.20
C LYS A 165 -10.06 -17.77 9.79
N ASP A 166 -9.03 -17.83 10.64
CA ASP A 166 -8.40 -16.64 11.20
C ASP A 166 -7.63 -15.85 10.13
N ILE A 167 -7.46 -14.56 10.34
CA ILE A 167 -6.77 -13.69 9.37
C ILE A 167 -5.33 -14.15 9.10
N GLU A 168 -4.67 -14.68 10.11
CA GLU A 168 -3.29 -15.17 10.07
C GLU A 168 -3.13 -16.46 9.23
N ASP A 169 -4.23 -17.18 8.98
CA ASP A 169 -4.25 -18.37 8.12
C ASP A 169 -4.30 -18.06 6.63
N TYR A 170 -4.50 -16.79 6.27
CA TYR A 170 -4.51 -16.37 4.86
C TYR A 170 -3.08 -16.11 4.37
N SER A 171 -2.76 -16.62 3.19
CA SER A 171 -1.51 -16.26 2.52
C SER A 171 -1.53 -14.79 2.07
N ILE A 172 -0.36 -14.17 1.98
CA ILE A 172 -0.22 -12.80 1.43
C ILE A 172 -0.92 -12.68 0.08
N LYS A 173 -0.78 -13.70 -0.79
CA LYS A 173 -1.44 -13.70 -2.11
C LYS A 173 -2.96 -13.67 -2.01
N GLU A 174 -3.56 -14.39 -1.06
CA GLU A 174 -5.00 -14.34 -0.84
C GLU A 174 -5.47 -12.96 -0.38
N LEU A 175 -4.64 -12.21 0.34
CA LEU A 175 -4.97 -10.90 0.87
C LEU A 175 -4.73 -9.76 -0.13
N VAL A 176 -3.79 -9.91 -1.08
CA VAL A 176 -3.45 -8.84 -2.04
C VAL A 176 -3.94 -9.07 -3.47
N TRP A 177 -4.28 -10.31 -3.87
CA TRP A 177 -4.65 -10.64 -5.26
C TRP A 177 -6.12 -11.01 -5.46
N THR A 178 -6.91 -11.17 -4.43
CA THR A 178 -8.27 -11.68 -4.53
C THR A 178 -9.29 -10.61 -4.95
N GLY A 179 -9.05 -9.97 -6.09
CA GLY A 179 -9.86 -8.86 -6.61
C GLY A 179 -11.25 -9.23 -7.14
N ARG A 180 -11.98 -10.21 -6.58
CA ARG A 180 -13.32 -10.58 -7.05
C ARG A 180 -14.44 -10.48 -6.02
N ILE A 181 -14.12 -10.14 -4.79
CA ILE A 181 -15.15 -9.82 -3.83
C ILE A 181 -14.85 -8.40 -3.38
N MET A 182 -15.41 -7.41 -4.08
CA MET A 182 -15.78 -6.19 -3.40
C MET A 182 -16.79 -6.61 -2.33
N ILE A 183 -16.27 -7.09 -1.22
CA ILE A 183 -17.06 -7.11 -0.01
C ILE A 183 -17.09 -5.64 0.38
N PRO A 184 -18.26 -5.00 0.32
CA PRO A 184 -18.37 -3.69 0.92
C PRO A 184 -17.91 -3.88 2.35
N VAL A 185 -16.76 -3.27 2.70
CA VAL A 185 -16.17 -3.27 4.03
C VAL A 185 -16.75 -4.42 4.85
N ILE A 186 -16.05 -5.54 5.00
CA ILE A 186 -16.52 -6.57 5.91
C ILE A 186 -16.42 -5.97 7.29
N LEU A 187 -17.51 -5.34 7.69
CA LEU A 187 -17.82 -5.12 9.08
C LEU A 187 -18.02 -6.49 9.70
N LYS A 188 -16.94 -7.18 10.04
CA LYS A 188 -17.05 -8.30 10.95
C LYS A 188 -17.35 -7.68 12.30
N MET A 189 -18.64 -7.58 12.62
CA MET A 189 -19.05 -7.40 14.00
C MET A 189 -18.66 -8.67 14.73
N PHE A 190 -17.56 -8.65 15.44
CA PHE A 190 -17.28 -9.61 16.49
C PHE A 190 -18.22 -9.27 17.66
N MET A 191 -19.16 -10.15 17.97
CA MET A 191 -19.90 -10.11 19.23
C MET A 191 -19.11 -10.86 20.29
#